data_da1879e7ca14eb6a6a4510ecf4a36f5b
#
_entry.id   da1879e7ca14eb6a6a4510ecf4a36f5b
#
_cell.length_a   1.000
_cell.length_b   1.000
_cell.length_c   1.000
_cell.angle_alpha   90.00
_cell.angle_beta   90.00
_cell.angle_gamma   90.00
#
_symmetry.space_group_name_H-M   'P 1'
#
loop_
_entity.id
_entity.type
_entity.pdbx_description
1 polymer ?
#
loop_
_entity_poly.entity_id
_entity_poly.type
_entity_poly.pdbx_seq_one_letter_code
_entity_poly.pdbx_strand_id
1 'polypeptide(L)'
;IEWLKLRIELEAFAAREAALNASQRDVDALRALFAPFNQDNVEERVSEYAAANVEFHAAIMRLAANSLLEKVWKSFGHRDMLKTKTIERLKRAHESLAEHLAMIDAIEKRDAALADRLAREHVQGLLTQTLNSSNNIR
;
A
#
# COMPACT_ATOMS: atom_id res chain seq x y z
N ILE A 1 -11.49 1.87 11.97
CA ILE A 1 -11.72 3.13 11.24
C ILE A 1 -10.77 4.23 11.68
N GLU A 2 -10.57 4.42 12.97
CA GLU A 2 -9.60 5.40 13.49
C GLU A 2 -8.19 5.12 12.96
N TRP A 3 -7.78 3.86 12.97
CA TRP A 3 -6.47 3.48 12.44
C TRP A 3 -6.36 3.78 10.95
N LEU A 4 -7.39 3.49 10.14
CA LEU A 4 -7.36 3.77 8.71
C LEU A 4 -7.23 5.27 8.42
N LYS A 5 -7.87 6.12 9.21
CA LYS A 5 -7.75 7.58 9.08
C LYS A 5 -6.32 8.05 9.37
N LEU A 6 -5.70 7.51 10.41
CA LEU A 6 -4.30 7.79 10.73
C LEU A 6 -3.37 7.21 9.64
N ARG A 7 -3.65 6.01 9.18
CA ARG A 7 -2.88 5.33 8.16
C ARG A 7 -2.81 6.14 6.85
N ILE A 8 -3.89 6.83 6.47
CA ILE A 8 -3.90 7.73 5.31
C ILE A 8 -2.75 8.73 5.40
N GLU A 9 -2.61 9.38 6.55
CA GLU A 9 -1.55 10.39 6.76
C GLU A 9 -0.16 9.76 6.83
N LEU A 10 -0.01 8.64 7.51
CA LEU A 10 1.28 7.96 7.66
C LEU A 10 1.79 7.42 6.33
N GLU A 11 0.94 6.81 5.53
CA GLU A 11 1.35 6.25 4.24
C GLU A 11 1.62 7.34 3.20
N ALA A 12 0.85 8.42 3.21
CA ALA A 12 1.13 9.57 2.36
C ALA A 12 2.50 10.19 2.68
N PHE A 13 2.79 10.38 3.95
CA PHE A 13 4.10 10.85 4.42
C PHE A 13 5.21 9.89 3.99
N ALA A 14 5.02 8.59 4.21
CA ALA A 14 6.03 7.58 3.87
C ALA A 14 6.34 7.56 2.38
N ALA A 15 5.31 7.60 1.53
CA ALA A 15 5.49 7.60 0.07
C ALA A 15 6.22 8.86 -0.42
N ARG A 16 5.88 10.02 0.14
CA ARG A 16 6.57 11.28 -0.17
C ARG A 16 8.07 11.20 0.15
N GLU A 17 8.39 10.73 1.35
CA GLU A 17 9.79 10.58 1.77
C GLU A 17 10.52 9.49 0.97
N ALA A 18 9.84 8.39 0.65
CA ALA A 18 10.40 7.33 -0.19
C ALA A 18 10.79 7.87 -1.59
N ALA A 19 9.95 8.75 -2.17
CA ALA A 19 10.26 9.37 -3.46
C ALA A 19 11.54 10.22 -3.41
N LEU A 20 11.86 10.80 -2.26
CA LEU A 20 13.07 11.59 -2.07
C LEU A 20 14.31 10.72 -1.78
N ASN A 21 14.13 9.57 -1.14
CA ASN A 21 15.22 8.77 -0.59
C ASN A 21 15.54 7.49 -1.40
N ALA A 22 14.59 6.93 -2.14
CA ALA A 22 14.77 5.65 -2.82
C ALA A 22 15.82 5.70 -3.92
N SER A 23 16.68 4.69 -3.96
CA SER A 23 17.60 4.47 -5.09
C SER A 23 16.88 3.72 -6.21
N GLN A 24 17.53 3.64 -7.39
CA GLN A 24 17.00 2.81 -8.48
C GLN A 24 16.92 1.33 -8.07
N ARG A 25 17.87 0.86 -7.28
CA ARG A 25 17.85 -0.50 -6.74
C ARG A 25 16.63 -0.75 -5.85
N ASP A 26 16.26 0.24 -5.04
CA ASP A 26 15.06 0.17 -4.21
C ASP A 26 13.80 0.10 -5.06
N VAL A 27 13.72 0.91 -6.10
CA VAL A 27 12.60 0.90 -7.06
C VAL A 27 12.50 -0.46 -7.75
N ASP A 28 13.61 -1.01 -8.21
CA ASP A 28 13.65 -2.33 -8.86
C ASP A 28 13.14 -3.42 -7.92
N ALA A 29 13.49 -3.35 -6.64
CA ALA A 29 13.01 -4.28 -5.62
C ALA A 29 11.50 -4.16 -5.38
N LEU A 30 10.95 -2.95 -5.39
CA LEU A 30 9.51 -2.73 -5.29
C LEU A 30 8.77 -3.32 -6.49
N ARG A 31 9.28 -3.10 -7.70
CA ARG A 31 8.69 -3.68 -8.91
C ARG A 31 8.71 -5.21 -8.89
N ALA A 32 9.79 -5.79 -8.38
CA ALA A 32 9.95 -7.24 -8.28
C ALA A 32 8.85 -7.90 -7.43
N LEU A 33 8.31 -7.19 -6.42
CA LEU A 33 7.22 -7.70 -5.60
C LEU A 33 5.96 -7.99 -6.42
N PHE A 34 5.69 -7.19 -7.44
CA PHE A 34 4.47 -7.30 -8.24
C PHE A 34 4.70 -7.92 -9.63
N ALA A 35 5.94 -8.24 -9.98
CA ALA A 35 6.28 -8.84 -11.28
C ALA A 35 5.47 -10.11 -11.60
N PRO A 36 5.13 -11.00 -10.63
CA PRO A 36 4.32 -12.20 -10.91
C PRO A 36 2.86 -11.91 -11.23
N PHE A 37 2.37 -10.68 -11.02
CA PHE A 37 0.94 -10.36 -11.10
C PHE A 37 0.61 -9.45 -12.27
N ASN A 38 -0.59 -9.66 -12.84
CA ASN A 38 -1.19 -8.77 -13.83
C ASN A 38 -2.72 -8.76 -13.62
N GLN A 39 -3.43 -7.98 -14.41
CA GLN A 39 -4.88 -7.84 -14.26
C GLN A 39 -5.63 -9.14 -14.58
N ASP A 40 -5.02 -10.04 -15.35
CA ASP A 40 -5.65 -11.33 -15.71
C ASP A 40 -5.49 -12.41 -14.64
N ASN A 41 -4.42 -12.36 -13.83
CA ASN A 41 -4.10 -13.42 -12.86
C ASN A 41 -4.21 -13.02 -11.39
N VAL A 42 -4.31 -11.73 -11.07
CA VAL A 42 -4.24 -11.26 -9.68
C VAL A 42 -5.37 -11.82 -8.83
N GLU A 43 -6.54 -12.01 -9.39
CA GLU A 43 -7.71 -12.56 -8.69
C GLU A 43 -7.49 -14.03 -8.29
N GLU A 44 -6.92 -14.82 -9.19
CA GLU A 44 -6.62 -16.24 -8.94
C GLU A 44 -5.47 -16.41 -7.95
N ARG A 45 -4.59 -15.42 -7.84
CA ARG A 45 -3.40 -15.44 -7.00
C ARG A 45 -3.51 -14.48 -5.80
N VAL A 46 -4.71 -14.31 -5.29
CA VAL A 46 -5.00 -13.31 -4.26
C VAL A 46 -4.20 -13.51 -2.97
N SER A 47 -3.93 -14.75 -2.57
CA SER A 47 -3.14 -15.02 -1.35
C SER A 47 -1.69 -14.62 -1.53
N GLU A 48 -1.10 -14.91 -2.69
CA GLU A 48 0.27 -14.51 -3.02
C GLU A 48 0.37 -12.99 -3.15
N TYR A 49 -0.62 -12.37 -3.78
CA TYR A 49 -0.71 -10.93 -3.90
C TYR A 49 -0.82 -10.26 -2.52
N ALA A 50 -1.60 -10.82 -1.62
CA ALA A 50 -1.73 -10.30 -0.26
C ALA A 50 -0.39 -10.28 0.48
N ALA A 51 0.45 -11.30 0.30
CA ALA A 51 1.80 -11.33 0.87
C ALA A 51 2.69 -10.24 0.26
N ALA A 52 2.65 -10.07 -1.06
CA ALA A 52 3.37 -8.99 -1.75
C ALA A 52 2.91 -7.61 -1.29
N ASN A 53 1.61 -7.44 -1.05
CA ASN A 53 1.03 -6.20 -0.56
C ASN A 53 1.59 -5.83 0.83
N VAL A 54 1.67 -6.79 1.74
CA VAL A 54 2.25 -6.57 3.08
C VAL A 54 3.71 -6.12 2.96
N GLU A 55 4.50 -6.81 2.13
CA GLU A 55 5.92 -6.47 1.89
C GLU A 55 6.08 -5.10 1.25
N PHE A 56 5.22 -4.73 0.32
CA PHE A 56 5.25 -3.43 -0.35
C PHE A 56 5.08 -2.29 0.65
N HIS A 57 4.05 -2.34 1.48
CA HIS A 57 3.79 -1.30 2.47
C HIS A 57 4.92 -1.20 3.50
N ALA A 58 5.45 -2.33 3.95
CA ALA A 58 6.61 -2.36 4.85
C ALA A 58 7.86 -1.74 4.20
N ALA A 59 8.09 -2.01 2.92
CA ALA A 59 9.21 -1.45 2.17
C ALA A 59 9.10 0.08 2.04
N ILE A 60 7.91 0.60 1.73
CA ILE A 60 7.69 2.05 1.66
C ILE A 60 7.99 2.70 3.01
N MET A 61 7.57 2.08 4.12
CA MET A 61 7.85 2.58 5.46
C MET A 61 9.36 2.64 5.76
N ARG A 62 10.13 1.62 5.30
CA ARG A 62 11.60 1.62 5.45
C ARG A 62 12.25 2.71 4.61
N LEU A 63 11.80 2.89 3.36
CA LEU A 63 12.37 3.87 2.43
C LEU A 63 12.10 5.30 2.85
N ALA A 64 11.13 5.54 3.72
CA ALA A 64 10.89 6.86 4.30
C ALA A 64 12.04 7.31 5.21
N ALA A 65 12.90 6.39 5.66
CA ALA A 65 14.07 6.66 6.51
C ALA A 65 13.71 7.41 7.80
N ASN A 66 12.59 7.04 8.42
CA ASN A 66 12.10 7.61 9.67
C ASN A 66 11.88 6.49 10.68
N SER A 67 12.75 6.40 11.67
CA SER A 67 12.74 5.29 12.64
C SER A 67 11.46 5.26 13.50
N LEU A 68 10.89 6.41 13.81
CA LEU A 68 9.65 6.48 14.58
C LEU A 68 8.48 5.94 13.75
N LEU A 69 8.41 6.31 12.48
CA LEU A 69 7.39 5.79 11.55
C LEU A 69 7.45 4.27 11.46
N GLU A 70 8.65 3.69 11.34
CA GLU A 70 8.81 2.24 11.30
C GLU A 70 8.31 1.56 12.57
N LYS A 71 8.57 2.15 13.74
CA LYS A 71 8.08 1.61 15.02
C LYS A 71 6.56 1.62 15.08
N VAL A 72 5.93 2.71 14.67
CA VAL A 72 4.46 2.82 14.63
C VAL A 72 3.89 1.79 13.67
N TRP A 73 4.48 1.65 12.48
CA TRP A 73 4.03 0.67 11.49
C TRP A 73 4.11 -0.77 11.99
N LYS A 74 5.24 -1.14 12.60
CA LYS A 74 5.42 -2.48 13.17
C LYS A 74 4.43 -2.79 14.29
N SER A 75 4.07 -1.78 15.09
CA SER A 75 3.16 -1.94 16.21
C SER A 75 1.69 -2.06 15.77
N PHE A 76 1.27 -1.34 14.74
CA PHE A 76 -0.14 -1.21 14.35
C PHE A 76 -0.43 -1.62 12.92
N GLY A 77 0.34 -1.12 11.96
CA GLY A 77 0.05 -1.29 10.54
C GLY A 77 0.16 -2.73 10.05
N HIS A 78 1.21 -3.43 10.46
CA HIS A 78 1.42 -4.81 10.08
C HIS A 78 0.27 -5.72 10.54
N ARG A 79 -0.19 -5.53 11.78
CA ARG A 79 -1.34 -6.28 12.32
C ARG A 79 -2.62 -6.01 11.54
N ASP A 80 -2.87 -4.75 11.23
CA ASP A 80 -4.05 -4.35 10.47
C ASP A 80 -4.09 -5.04 9.11
N MET A 81 -2.98 -5.05 8.41
CA MET A 81 -2.88 -5.69 7.10
C MET A 81 -3.11 -7.21 7.16
N LEU A 82 -2.62 -7.88 8.20
CA LEU A 82 -2.82 -9.32 8.38
C LEU A 82 -4.27 -9.68 8.71
N LYS A 83 -5.04 -8.77 9.27
CA LYS A 83 -6.45 -8.98 9.62
C LYS A 83 -7.40 -8.80 8.44
N THR A 84 -6.95 -8.23 7.32
CA THR A 84 -7.81 -8.01 6.16
C THR A 84 -8.32 -9.34 5.61
N LYS A 85 -9.63 -9.48 5.51
CA LYS A 85 -10.29 -10.70 5.04
C LYS A 85 -10.01 -10.94 3.56
N THR A 86 -9.86 -12.19 3.17
CA THR A 86 -9.56 -12.60 1.79
C THR A 86 -10.54 -12.02 0.78
N ILE A 87 -11.82 -11.98 1.14
CA ILE A 87 -12.88 -11.48 0.24
C ILE A 87 -12.76 -9.98 -0.03
N GLU A 88 -12.34 -9.21 0.97
CA GLU A 88 -12.09 -7.78 0.83
C GLU A 88 -10.87 -7.54 -0.06
N ARG A 89 -9.82 -8.35 0.10
CA ARG A 89 -8.63 -8.33 -0.74
C ARG A 89 -8.97 -8.62 -2.20
N LEU A 90 -9.81 -9.62 -2.43
CA LEU A 90 -10.24 -10.01 -3.77
C LEU A 90 -10.96 -8.87 -4.50
N LYS A 91 -11.90 -8.21 -3.83
CA LYS A 91 -12.65 -7.08 -4.40
C LYS A 91 -11.76 -5.91 -4.83
N ARG A 92 -10.62 -5.73 -4.16
CA ARG A 92 -9.71 -4.61 -4.40
C ARG A 92 -8.43 -5.00 -5.15
N ALA A 93 -8.23 -6.29 -5.45
CA ALA A 93 -6.95 -6.75 -5.99
C ALA A 93 -6.56 -6.06 -7.31
N HIS A 94 -7.49 -5.95 -8.23
CA HIS A 94 -7.25 -5.28 -9.53
C HIS A 94 -6.89 -3.81 -9.36
N GLU A 95 -7.68 -3.10 -8.58
CA GLU A 95 -7.46 -1.67 -8.32
C GLU A 95 -6.19 -1.44 -7.52
N SER A 96 -5.98 -2.25 -6.49
CA SER A 96 -4.80 -2.20 -5.63
C SER A 96 -3.52 -2.39 -6.43
N LEU A 97 -3.48 -3.37 -7.33
CA LEU A 97 -2.31 -3.61 -8.18
C LEU A 97 -1.98 -2.38 -9.03
N ALA A 98 -3.00 -1.82 -9.71
CA ALA A 98 -2.81 -0.61 -10.53
C ALA A 98 -2.33 0.57 -9.69
N GLU A 99 -2.90 0.75 -8.50
CA GLU A 99 -2.52 1.81 -7.56
C GLU A 99 -1.08 1.68 -7.08
N HIS A 100 -0.66 0.46 -6.71
CA HIS A 100 0.72 0.20 -6.29
C HIS A 100 1.73 0.47 -7.40
N LEU A 101 1.45 0.03 -8.63
CA LEU A 101 2.34 0.29 -9.76
C LEU A 101 2.47 1.78 -10.06
N ALA A 102 1.38 2.54 -9.95
CA ALA A 102 1.40 3.99 -10.12
C ALA A 102 2.25 4.67 -9.02
N MET A 103 2.15 4.19 -7.77
CA MET A 103 2.98 4.70 -6.67
C MET A 103 4.47 4.46 -6.93
N ILE A 104 4.82 3.27 -7.42
CA ILE A 104 6.22 2.94 -7.76
C ILE A 104 6.73 3.87 -8.86
N ASP A 105 5.93 4.12 -9.89
CA ASP A 105 6.28 5.05 -10.97
C ASP A 105 6.57 6.46 -10.43
N ALA A 106 5.74 6.96 -9.51
CA ALA A 106 5.92 8.27 -8.89
C ALA A 106 7.22 8.32 -8.07
N ILE A 107 7.53 7.26 -7.33
CA ILE A 107 8.77 7.14 -6.55
C ILE A 107 9.99 7.14 -7.48
N GLU A 108 9.94 6.38 -8.57
CA GLU A 108 11.02 6.32 -9.56
C GLU A 108 11.30 7.69 -10.17
N LYS A 109 10.24 8.45 -10.49
CA LYS A 109 10.34 9.80 -11.04
C LYS A 109 10.72 10.85 -10.00
N ARG A 110 10.83 10.47 -8.74
CA ARG A 110 11.07 11.37 -7.61
C ARG A 110 10.02 12.47 -7.48
N ASP A 111 8.80 12.15 -7.87
CA ASP A 111 7.66 13.05 -7.74
C ASP A 111 7.01 12.86 -6.37
N ALA A 112 7.56 13.54 -5.38
CA ALA A 112 7.14 13.40 -3.98
C ALA A 112 5.67 13.79 -3.77
N ALA A 113 5.21 14.85 -4.40
CA ALA A 113 3.82 15.31 -4.30
C ALA A 113 2.86 14.28 -4.90
N LEU A 114 3.20 13.70 -6.04
CA LEU A 114 2.39 12.66 -6.66
C LEU A 114 2.37 11.38 -5.83
N ALA A 115 3.52 10.97 -5.30
CA ALA A 115 3.63 9.78 -4.43
C ALA A 115 2.74 9.93 -3.19
N ASP A 116 2.77 11.10 -2.54
CA ASP A 116 1.89 11.43 -1.41
C ASP A 116 0.41 11.28 -1.80
N ARG A 117 0.00 11.93 -2.88
CA ARG A 117 -1.39 11.90 -3.33
C ARG A 117 -1.86 10.47 -3.66
N LEU A 118 -1.06 9.71 -4.39
CA LEU A 118 -1.43 8.34 -4.79
C LEU A 118 -1.53 7.41 -3.58
N ALA A 119 -0.62 7.52 -2.62
CA ALA A 119 -0.69 6.74 -1.39
C ALA A 119 -1.92 7.11 -0.55
N ARG A 120 -2.22 8.39 -0.45
CA ARG A 120 -3.40 8.89 0.26
C ARG A 120 -4.69 8.36 -0.36
N GLU A 121 -4.83 8.47 -1.67
CA GLU A 121 -5.99 7.98 -2.41
C GLU A 121 -6.16 6.46 -2.28
N HIS A 122 -5.05 5.72 -2.30
CA HIS A 122 -5.05 4.26 -2.13
C HIS A 122 -5.66 3.86 -0.78
N VAL A 123 -5.22 4.46 0.31
CA VAL A 123 -5.73 4.14 1.66
C VAL A 123 -7.16 4.67 1.84
N GLN A 124 -7.49 5.82 1.26
CA GLN A 124 -8.86 6.33 1.26
C GLN A 124 -9.81 5.35 0.57
N GLY A 125 -9.38 4.71 -0.51
CA GLY A 125 -10.15 3.66 -1.16
C GLY A 125 -10.45 2.48 -0.24
N LEU A 126 -9.49 2.07 0.56
CA LEU A 126 -9.66 1.02 1.57
C LEU A 126 -10.66 1.44 2.66
N LEU A 127 -10.57 2.68 3.12
CA LEU A 127 -11.48 3.22 4.12
C LEU A 127 -12.91 3.25 3.58
N THR A 128 -13.11 3.73 2.36
CA THR A 128 -14.42 3.77 1.70
C THR A 128 -15.02 2.36 1.57
N GLN A 129 -14.22 1.39 1.15
CA GLN A 129 -14.65 0.00 1.03
C GLN A 129 -15.07 -0.57 2.38
N THR A 130 -14.28 -0.29 3.43
CA THR A 130 -14.58 -0.75 4.79
C THR A 130 -15.90 -0.18 5.30
N LEU A 131 -16.14 1.12 5.08
CA LEU A 131 -17.38 1.78 5.45
C LEU A 131 -18.59 1.21 4.69
N ASN A 132 -18.45 0.97 3.39
CA ASN A 132 -19.51 0.39 2.56
C ASN A 132 -19.84 -1.04 3.00
N SER A 133 -18.84 -1.86 3.30
CA SER A 133 -19.04 -3.23 3.79
C SER A 133 -19.76 -3.25 5.15
N SER A 134 -19.47 -2.32 6.02
CA SER A 134 -20.14 -2.19 7.32
C SER A 134 -21.61 -1.80 7.17
N ASN A 135 -21.95 -0.98 6.18
CA ASN A 135 -23.33 -0.56 5.91
C ASN A 135 -24.18 -1.66 5.28
N ASN A 136 -23.56 -2.58 4.54
CA ASN A 136 -24.26 -3.68 3.88
C ASN A 136 -24.61 -4.85 4.82
N ILE A 137 -24.11 -4.86 6.06
CA ILE A 137 -24.40 -5.87 7.07
C ILE A 137 -25.65 -5.51 7.90
N ARG A 138 -26.18 -4.31 7.71
CA ARG A 138 -27.41 -3.85 8.33
C ARG A 138 -28.59 -4.06 7.39
#